data_1339b25ae9fa42425b6d4ddeae3b6f0d
#
_entry.id   1339b25ae9fa42425b6d4ddeae3b6f0d
#
_cell.length_a   1.000
_cell.length_b   1.000
_cell.length_c   1.000
_cell.angle_alpha   90.00
_cell.angle_beta   90.00
_cell.angle_gamma   90.00
#
_symmetry.space_group_name_H-M   'P 1'
#
loop_
_entity.id
_entity.type
_entity.pdbx_description
1 polymer ?
#
loop_
_entity_poly.entity_id
_entity_poly.type
_entity_poly.pdbx_seq_one_letter_code
_entity_poly.pdbx_strand_id
1 'polypeptide(L)'
;ELCKQEEMHVIFGTPTATPPAWLTEKYPEVLNCRQDGVPYRHGARRHYNYNSPKYRELSARIVEKLAQHYGKHPAIVGWQIDNELNCEVDEFYSEADSVAFRNFVKEKYKTLDNLNEAWGTVFWNQTYTDWEHIYVPRPVLNNGYNPHLRLDYYRFISESTISFCKMQAEIISKYKKAGDYITTNGMFWNLDNHKMAEECLDVYTYDSYPSFAFGLNRDPKTAKDLNDRHWSKNLTEVRSICPHFGIMEQQSGAG
;
A
#
# COMPACT_ATOMS: atom_id res chain seq x y z
N GLU A 1 5.26 -13.59 25.43
CA GLU A 1 5.17 -14.00 26.83
C GLU A 1 5.62 -12.88 27.80
N LEU A 2 6.76 -12.21 27.53
CA LEU A 2 7.24 -11.10 28.37
C LEU A 2 6.20 -9.98 28.50
N CYS A 3 5.63 -9.52 27.39
CA CYS A 3 4.56 -8.49 27.41
C CYS A 3 3.35 -8.90 28.27
N LYS A 4 3.01 -10.18 28.26
CA LYS A 4 1.94 -10.71 29.11
C LYS A 4 2.32 -10.66 30.59
N GLN A 5 3.58 -11.01 30.93
CA GLN A 5 4.08 -10.99 32.31
C GLN A 5 4.14 -9.57 32.86
N GLU A 6 4.46 -8.59 31.99
CA GLU A 6 4.57 -7.17 32.34
C GLU A 6 3.23 -6.41 32.11
N GLU A 7 2.13 -7.11 31.90
CA GLU A 7 0.79 -6.55 31.68
C GLU A 7 0.73 -5.51 30.53
N MET A 8 1.59 -5.67 29.53
CA MET A 8 1.64 -4.80 28.36
C MET A 8 0.71 -5.26 27.26
N HIS A 9 0.03 -4.30 26.62
CA HIS A 9 -0.74 -4.54 25.41
C HIS A 9 0.15 -4.50 24.16
N VAL A 10 -0.18 -5.36 23.19
CA VAL A 10 0.59 -5.51 21.94
C VAL A 10 -0.31 -5.30 20.74
N ILE A 11 0.11 -4.43 19.82
CA ILE A 11 -0.39 -4.39 18.44
C ILE A 11 0.61 -5.21 17.62
N PHE A 12 0.15 -6.32 17.04
CA PHE A 12 1.03 -7.27 16.39
C PHE A 12 1.10 -7.03 14.88
N GLY A 13 2.29 -6.67 14.37
CA GLY A 13 2.50 -6.37 12.95
C GLY A 13 2.72 -7.61 12.09
N THR A 14 2.14 -7.62 10.88
CA THR A 14 2.47 -8.64 9.88
C THR A 14 3.82 -8.32 9.21
N PRO A 15 4.71 -9.32 8.98
CA PRO A 15 6.08 -9.07 8.52
C PRO A 15 6.18 -9.01 6.99
N THR A 16 5.22 -8.36 6.33
CA THR A 16 5.16 -8.35 4.86
C THR A 16 5.84 -7.15 4.21
N ALA A 17 6.23 -6.12 4.97
CA ALA A 17 6.93 -4.94 4.43
C ALA A 17 8.36 -5.24 3.97
N THR A 18 9.01 -6.26 4.51
CA THR A 18 10.43 -6.57 4.29
C THR A 18 10.65 -8.06 4.04
N PRO A 19 10.47 -8.55 2.80
CA PRO A 19 10.72 -9.95 2.49
C PRO A 19 12.21 -10.30 2.70
N PRO A 20 12.50 -11.52 3.19
CA PRO A 20 13.89 -11.95 3.40
C PRO A 20 14.63 -12.17 2.07
N ALA A 21 15.97 -12.05 2.10
CA ALA A 21 16.81 -12.16 0.92
C ALA A 21 16.60 -13.47 0.14
N TRP A 22 16.47 -14.60 0.83
CA TRP A 22 16.24 -15.90 0.19
C TRP A 22 14.98 -15.92 -0.68
N LEU A 23 13.95 -15.12 -0.33
CA LEU A 23 12.69 -15.07 -1.06
C LEU A 23 12.88 -14.40 -2.42
N THR A 24 13.56 -13.27 -2.46
CA THR A 24 13.83 -12.52 -3.69
C THR A 24 14.85 -13.21 -4.58
N GLU A 25 15.80 -13.95 -4.01
CA GLU A 25 16.75 -14.75 -4.77
C GLU A 25 16.09 -16.00 -5.41
N LYS A 26 15.20 -16.65 -4.65
CA LYS A 26 14.51 -17.85 -5.13
C LYS A 26 13.36 -17.55 -6.08
N TYR A 27 12.70 -16.43 -5.89
CA TYR A 27 11.50 -16.01 -6.63
C TYR A 27 11.66 -14.56 -7.10
N PRO A 28 12.54 -14.27 -8.08
CA PRO A 28 12.78 -12.90 -8.53
C PRO A 28 11.54 -12.20 -9.11
N GLU A 29 10.52 -12.96 -9.53
CA GLU A 29 9.23 -12.44 -9.97
C GLU A 29 8.40 -11.75 -8.87
N VAL A 30 8.85 -11.82 -7.62
CA VAL A 30 8.22 -11.05 -6.52
C VAL A 30 8.70 -9.61 -6.47
N LEU A 31 9.76 -9.28 -7.18
CA LEU A 31 10.33 -7.94 -7.18
C LEU A 31 9.48 -6.96 -7.99
N ASN A 32 9.29 -5.77 -7.45
CA ASN A 32 8.77 -4.65 -8.21
C ASN A 32 9.85 -4.08 -9.14
N CYS A 33 9.43 -3.32 -10.15
CA CYS A 33 10.30 -2.69 -11.12
C CYS A 33 10.13 -1.17 -11.08
N ARG A 34 11.17 -0.46 -11.48
CA ARG A 34 11.08 0.94 -11.86
C ARG A 34 10.32 1.09 -13.17
N GLN A 35 9.90 2.29 -13.49
CA GLN A 35 9.18 2.60 -14.73
C GLN A 35 9.93 2.16 -16.01
N ASP A 36 11.26 2.18 -16.00
CA ASP A 36 12.10 1.69 -17.09
C ASP A 36 12.17 0.14 -17.20
N GLY A 37 11.49 -0.57 -16.29
CA GLY A 37 11.44 -2.03 -16.27
C GLY A 37 12.59 -2.71 -15.54
N VAL A 38 13.50 -1.95 -14.93
CA VAL A 38 14.60 -2.52 -14.15
C VAL A 38 14.08 -2.94 -12.77
N PRO A 39 14.24 -4.22 -12.38
CA PRO A 39 13.80 -4.68 -11.06
C PRO A 39 14.57 -4.01 -9.93
N TYR A 40 13.86 -3.70 -8.84
CA TYR A 40 14.51 -3.37 -7.57
C TYR A 40 15.29 -4.59 -7.05
N ARG A 41 16.27 -4.33 -6.21
CA ARG A 41 17.02 -5.39 -5.55
C ARG A 41 16.70 -5.44 -4.07
N HIS A 42 16.95 -6.60 -3.46
CA HIS A 42 16.93 -6.73 -2.01
C HIS A 42 17.92 -5.75 -1.37
N GLY A 43 17.57 -5.18 -0.23
CA GLY A 43 18.46 -4.28 0.53
C GLY A 43 17.76 -3.10 1.20
N ALA A 44 16.45 -2.94 0.93
CA ALA A 44 15.57 -1.98 1.61
C ALA A 44 14.24 -2.67 1.90
N ARG A 45 13.22 -1.92 2.27
CA ARG A 45 11.85 -2.42 2.33
C ARG A 45 11.09 -2.07 1.03
N ARG A 46 9.93 -2.70 0.76
CA ARG A 46 9.01 -2.42 -0.38
C ARG A 46 9.58 -2.66 -1.77
N HIS A 47 10.60 -3.46 -1.88
CA HIS A 47 11.10 -3.90 -3.19
C HIS A 47 10.26 -5.04 -3.83
N TYR A 48 9.19 -5.45 -3.18
CA TYR A 48 8.26 -6.49 -3.61
C TYR A 48 7.06 -5.92 -4.37
N ASN A 49 6.26 -6.80 -4.93
CA ASN A 49 5.12 -6.48 -5.77
C ASN A 49 3.82 -7.05 -5.19
N TYR A 50 2.84 -6.18 -4.92
CA TYR A 50 1.52 -6.58 -4.42
C TYR A 50 0.74 -7.48 -5.39
N ASN A 51 1.04 -7.44 -6.68
CA ASN A 51 0.37 -8.22 -7.72
C ASN A 51 1.07 -9.53 -8.06
N SER A 52 2.27 -9.81 -7.50
CA SER A 52 2.94 -11.09 -7.66
C SER A 52 2.13 -12.20 -6.98
N PRO A 53 1.65 -13.22 -7.74
CA PRO A 53 0.93 -14.34 -7.14
C PRO A 53 1.76 -15.07 -6.10
N LYS A 54 3.08 -15.22 -6.36
CA LYS A 54 4.00 -15.87 -5.43
C LYS A 54 4.18 -15.08 -4.15
N TYR A 55 4.28 -13.74 -4.24
CA TYR A 55 4.38 -12.91 -3.04
C TYR A 55 3.11 -12.97 -2.19
N ARG A 56 1.94 -12.91 -2.83
CA ARG A 56 0.63 -13.07 -2.14
C ARG A 56 0.51 -14.43 -1.46
N GLU A 57 0.88 -15.51 -2.14
CA GLU A 57 0.88 -16.86 -1.57
C GLU A 57 1.72 -16.95 -0.30
N LEU A 58 2.95 -16.43 -0.36
CA LEU A 58 3.88 -16.50 0.77
C LEU A 58 3.47 -15.56 1.91
N SER A 59 2.95 -14.38 1.59
CA SER A 59 2.39 -13.43 2.55
C SER A 59 1.17 -14.02 3.25
N ALA A 60 0.22 -14.58 2.52
CA ALA A 60 -0.95 -15.23 3.10
C ALA A 60 -0.54 -16.36 4.05
N ARG A 61 0.41 -17.19 3.64
CA ARG A 61 0.91 -18.31 4.44
C ARG A 61 1.54 -17.88 5.77
N ILE A 62 2.40 -16.84 5.77
CA ILE A 62 3.02 -16.36 7.01
C ILE A 62 2.00 -15.68 7.91
N VAL A 63 1.12 -14.83 7.35
CA VAL A 63 0.06 -14.16 8.11
C VAL A 63 -0.87 -15.17 8.75
N GLU A 64 -1.27 -16.22 8.03
CA GLU A 64 -2.11 -17.28 8.57
C GLU A 64 -1.43 -18.02 9.74
N LYS A 65 -0.15 -18.38 9.58
CA LYS A 65 0.62 -19.04 10.67
C LYS A 65 0.73 -18.16 11.91
N LEU A 66 0.97 -16.86 11.75
CA LEU A 66 1.02 -15.92 12.86
C LEU A 66 -0.36 -15.76 13.52
N ALA A 67 -1.41 -15.62 12.74
CA ALA A 67 -2.77 -15.48 13.25
C ALA A 67 -3.26 -16.76 13.97
N GLN A 68 -2.96 -17.94 13.44
CA GLN A 68 -3.23 -19.21 14.10
C GLN A 68 -2.52 -19.33 15.45
N HIS A 69 -1.25 -18.93 15.51
CA HIS A 69 -0.43 -19.09 16.71
C HIS A 69 -0.75 -18.04 17.79
N TYR A 70 -0.91 -16.78 17.36
CA TYR A 70 -1.02 -15.64 18.27
C TYR A 70 -2.43 -15.06 18.39
N GLY A 71 -3.36 -15.45 17.53
CA GLY A 71 -4.68 -14.83 17.43
C GLY A 71 -5.52 -14.83 18.72
N LYS A 72 -5.24 -15.74 19.66
CA LYS A 72 -5.90 -15.81 20.97
C LYS A 72 -4.99 -15.38 22.13
N HIS A 73 -3.80 -14.85 21.86
CA HIS A 73 -2.87 -14.46 22.91
C HIS A 73 -3.42 -13.26 23.71
N PRO A 74 -3.47 -13.33 25.07
CA PRO A 74 -4.17 -12.32 25.88
C PRO A 74 -3.56 -10.91 25.79
N ALA A 75 -2.26 -10.78 25.59
CA ALA A 75 -1.59 -9.49 25.46
C ALA A 75 -1.86 -8.77 24.12
N ILE A 76 -2.30 -9.48 23.08
CA ILE A 76 -2.59 -8.85 21.79
C ILE A 76 -3.97 -8.19 21.87
N VAL A 77 -4.04 -6.94 21.46
CA VAL A 77 -5.26 -6.12 21.43
C VAL A 77 -5.57 -5.59 20.02
N GLY A 78 -4.61 -5.70 19.10
CA GLY A 78 -4.75 -5.24 17.73
C GLY A 78 -3.73 -5.89 16.79
N TRP A 79 -4.00 -5.77 15.50
CA TRP A 79 -3.17 -6.28 14.41
C TRP A 79 -2.89 -5.17 13.42
N GLN A 80 -1.62 -4.90 13.16
CA GLN A 80 -1.18 -3.99 12.12
C GLN A 80 -0.85 -4.78 10.86
N ILE A 81 -1.51 -4.45 9.77
CA ILE A 81 -1.22 -5.05 8.46
C ILE A 81 -0.07 -4.28 7.82
N ASP A 82 1.02 -5.00 7.51
CA ASP A 82 2.19 -4.42 6.84
C ASP A 82 2.77 -3.22 7.60
N ASN A 83 3.38 -2.29 6.91
CA ASN A 83 3.82 -1.01 7.45
C ASN A 83 3.85 0.03 6.35
N GLU A 84 3.18 1.16 6.52
CA GLU A 84 3.22 2.30 5.61
C GLU A 84 3.05 1.91 4.13
N LEU A 85 1.96 1.25 3.78
CA LEU A 85 1.64 0.85 2.41
C LEU A 85 1.77 2.03 1.45
N ASN A 86 2.49 1.87 0.35
CA ASN A 86 2.83 2.89 -0.65
C ASN A 86 3.80 4.01 -0.19
N CYS A 87 4.54 3.84 0.91
CA CYS A 87 5.45 4.88 1.41
C CYS A 87 6.64 5.13 0.45
N GLU A 88 7.50 4.12 0.25
CA GLU A 88 8.72 4.28 -0.57
C GLU A 88 8.48 4.02 -2.05
N VAL A 89 7.48 3.19 -2.37
CA VAL A 89 7.10 2.82 -3.73
C VAL A 89 5.59 2.82 -3.82
N ASP A 90 5.06 3.74 -4.59
CA ASP A 90 3.64 3.96 -4.82
C ASP A 90 3.23 3.76 -6.29
N GLU A 91 4.14 3.23 -7.10
CA GLU A 91 3.92 2.85 -8.50
C GLU A 91 4.55 1.48 -8.79
N PHE A 92 3.88 0.66 -9.61
CA PHE A 92 4.22 -0.74 -9.84
C PHE A 92 4.37 -1.03 -11.32
N TYR A 93 5.51 -1.56 -11.75
CA TYR A 93 5.88 -1.69 -13.16
C TYR A 93 6.41 -3.06 -13.56
N SER A 94 6.18 -4.10 -12.76
CA SER A 94 6.58 -5.47 -13.12
C SER A 94 5.66 -6.08 -14.17
N GLU A 95 6.02 -7.24 -14.69
CA GLU A 95 5.15 -7.99 -15.60
C GLU A 95 3.85 -8.44 -14.90
N ALA A 96 3.93 -8.83 -13.63
CA ALA A 96 2.74 -9.17 -12.85
C ALA A 96 1.77 -7.99 -12.74
N ASP A 97 2.29 -6.75 -12.66
CA ASP A 97 1.45 -5.55 -12.66
C ASP A 97 0.79 -5.31 -14.01
N SER A 98 1.49 -5.56 -15.11
CA SER A 98 0.92 -5.44 -16.45
C SER A 98 -0.23 -6.45 -16.66
N VAL A 99 -0.05 -7.69 -16.23
CA VAL A 99 -1.11 -8.72 -16.27
C VAL A 99 -2.30 -8.31 -15.40
N ALA A 100 -2.04 -7.88 -14.18
CA ALA A 100 -3.10 -7.46 -13.25
C ALA A 100 -3.84 -6.20 -13.75
N PHE A 101 -3.11 -5.23 -14.32
CA PHE A 101 -3.70 -4.03 -14.92
C PHE A 101 -4.60 -4.36 -16.11
N ARG A 102 -4.18 -5.27 -17.00
CA ARG A 102 -5.05 -5.77 -18.08
C ARG A 102 -6.35 -6.36 -17.55
N ASN A 103 -6.28 -7.17 -16.49
CA ASN A 103 -7.47 -7.73 -15.87
C ASN A 103 -8.37 -6.66 -15.26
N PHE A 104 -7.78 -5.66 -14.59
CA PHE A 104 -8.51 -4.53 -14.03
C PHE A 104 -9.27 -3.75 -15.12
N VAL A 105 -8.64 -3.40 -16.24
CA VAL A 105 -9.31 -2.66 -17.31
C VAL A 105 -10.30 -3.53 -18.10
N LYS A 106 -10.03 -4.85 -18.25
CA LYS A 106 -11.00 -5.80 -18.80
C LYS A 106 -12.28 -5.84 -17.97
N GLU A 107 -12.13 -5.93 -16.66
CA GLU A 107 -13.28 -5.93 -15.75
C GLU A 107 -14.05 -4.61 -15.79
N LYS A 108 -13.38 -3.49 -15.90
CA LYS A 108 -13.98 -2.17 -15.96
C LYS A 108 -14.71 -1.90 -17.27
N TYR A 109 -14.09 -2.18 -18.41
CA TYR A 109 -14.59 -1.79 -19.73
C TYR A 109 -15.31 -2.90 -20.49
N LYS A 110 -15.08 -4.14 -20.15
CA LYS A 110 -15.67 -5.37 -20.73
C LYS A 110 -15.23 -5.64 -22.18
N THR A 111 -15.13 -4.63 -23.04
CA THR A 111 -14.69 -4.75 -24.44
C THR A 111 -13.58 -3.75 -24.75
N LEU A 112 -12.75 -4.07 -25.77
CA LEU A 112 -11.75 -3.14 -26.29
C LEU A 112 -12.35 -1.89 -26.89
N ASP A 113 -13.52 -2.01 -27.54
CA ASP A 113 -14.21 -0.84 -28.12
C ASP A 113 -14.61 0.15 -27.03
N ASN A 114 -15.18 -0.31 -25.93
CA ASN A 114 -15.52 0.55 -24.80
C ASN A 114 -14.28 1.21 -24.18
N LEU A 115 -13.18 0.45 -24.04
CA LEU A 115 -11.92 1.00 -23.55
C LEU A 115 -11.36 2.06 -24.51
N ASN A 116 -11.30 1.76 -25.80
CA ASN A 116 -10.80 2.66 -26.82
C ASN A 116 -11.60 3.97 -26.89
N GLU A 117 -12.95 3.87 -26.81
CA GLU A 117 -13.81 5.03 -26.73
C GLU A 117 -13.54 5.86 -25.47
N ALA A 118 -13.52 5.22 -24.28
CA ALA A 118 -13.31 5.89 -23.00
C ALA A 118 -11.92 6.55 -22.89
N TRP A 119 -10.90 5.95 -23.48
CA TRP A 119 -9.54 6.51 -23.47
C TRP A 119 -9.26 7.45 -24.64
N GLY A 120 -10.17 7.57 -25.62
CA GLY A 120 -9.99 8.42 -26.79
C GLY A 120 -8.78 8.01 -27.65
N THR A 121 -8.56 6.71 -27.82
CA THR A 121 -7.33 6.15 -28.38
C THR A 121 -7.14 6.38 -29.87
N VAL A 122 -8.16 6.91 -30.57
CA VAL A 122 -8.05 7.31 -31.98
C VAL A 122 -6.97 8.39 -32.19
N PHE A 123 -6.72 9.19 -31.15
CA PHE A 123 -5.68 10.21 -31.19
C PHE A 123 -4.28 9.58 -31.29
N TRP A 124 -3.49 10.02 -32.25
CA TRP A 124 -2.17 9.47 -32.57
C TRP A 124 -2.11 7.96 -32.76
N ASN A 125 -3.21 7.38 -33.25
CA ASN A 125 -3.28 5.93 -33.55
C ASN A 125 -2.95 5.03 -32.34
N GLN A 126 -3.46 5.41 -31.15
CA GLN A 126 -3.26 4.64 -29.91
C GLN A 126 -4.29 3.52 -29.72
N THR A 127 -5.15 3.26 -30.72
CA THR A 127 -6.23 2.28 -30.66
C THR A 127 -5.71 0.87 -30.40
N TYR A 128 -6.18 0.25 -29.35
CA TYR A 128 -5.85 -1.13 -28.98
C TYR A 128 -6.74 -2.10 -29.75
N THR A 129 -6.12 -3.11 -30.34
CA THR A 129 -6.77 -4.20 -31.07
C THR A 129 -6.67 -5.54 -30.36
N ASP A 130 -5.82 -5.62 -29.33
CA ASP A 130 -5.69 -6.77 -28.45
C ASP A 130 -5.43 -6.30 -27.03
N TRP A 131 -5.97 -7.01 -26.04
CA TRP A 131 -5.72 -6.74 -24.64
C TRP A 131 -4.24 -6.89 -24.26
N GLU A 132 -3.52 -7.79 -24.91
CA GLU A 132 -2.10 -8.03 -24.64
C GLU A 132 -1.21 -6.84 -25.06
N HIS A 133 -1.74 -5.89 -25.80
CA HIS A 133 -1.04 -4.64 -26.14
C HIS A 133 -1.10 -3.59 -25.01
N ILE A 134 -1.88 -3.85 -23.97
CA ILE A 134 -2.04 -2.93 -22.84
C ILE A 134 -1.04 -3.30 -21.73
N TYR A 135 -0.22 -2.34 -21.35
CA TYR A 135 0.77 -2.43 -20.28
C TYR A 135 0.57 -1.31 -19.26
N VAL A 136 1.13 -1.49 -18.05
CA VAL A 136 1.33 -0.36 -17.15
C VAL A 136 2.17 0.73 -17.84
N PRO A 137 1.97 2.03 -17.52
CA PRO A 137 2.63 3.12 -18.23
C PRO A 137 4.15 3.01 -18.20
N ARG A 138 4.77 2.78 -19.35
CA ARG A 138 6.22 2.78 -19.56
C ARG A 138 6.68 4.16 -20.05
N PRO A 139 7.96 4.52 -19.92
CA PRO A 139 8.46 5.78 -20.48
C PRO A 139 8.12 5.92 -21.96
N VAL A 140 7.49 7.03 -22.31
CA VAL A 140 7.16 7.38 -23.70
C VAL A 140 7.80 8.71 -24.07
N LEU A 141 7.95 8.96 -25.37
CA LEU A 141 8.54 10.20 -25.84
C LEU A 141 7.76 11.40 -25.32
N ASN A 142 8.48 12.39 -24.82
CA ASN A 142 7.95 13.67 -24.30
C ASN A 142 6.94 13.50 -23.13
N ASN A 143 6.97 12.37 -22.44
CA ASN A 143 5.99 12.02 -21.40
C ASN A 143 4.53 12.15 -21.87
N GLY A 144 4.29 11.94 -23.16
CA GLY A 144 2.98 12.05 -23.81
C GLY A 144 2.04 10.88 -23.53
N TYR A 145 1.86 10.52 -22.27
CA TYR A 145 0.93 9.46 -21.86
C TYR A 145 -0.50 9.79 -22.21
N ASN A 146 -1.28 8.76 -22.57
CA ASN A 146 -2.73 8.87 -22.58
C ASN A 146 -3.22 9.18 -21.15
N PRO A 147 -3.92 10.32 -20.93
CA PRO A 147 -4.32 10.73 -19.57
C PRO A 147 -5.33 9.78 -18.92
N HIS A 148 -6.18 9.14 -19.70
CA HIS A 148 -7.18 8.18 -19.20
C HIS A 148 -6.53 6.86 -18.78
N LEU A 149 -5.58 6.34 -19.58
CA LEU A 149 -4.75 5.20 -19.20
C LEU A 149 -4.04 5.48 -17.87
N ARG A 150 -3.43 6.67 -17.76
CA ARG A 150 -2.69 7.03 -16.53
C ARG A 150 -3.61 7.16 -15.32
N LEU A 151 -4.80 7.73 -15.48
CA LEU A 151 -5.80 7.80 -14.42
C LEU A 151 -6.25 6.40 -13.97
N ASP A 152 -6.50 5.50 -14.91
CA ASP A 152 -6.87 4.13 -14.58
C ASP A 152 -5.73 3.34 -13.96
N TYR A 153 -4.49 3.65 -14.33
CA TYR A 153 -3.33 3.07 -13.67
C TYR A 153 -3.23 3.48 -12.19
N TYR A 154 -3.47 4.74 -11.83
CA TYR A 154 -3.49 5.15 -10.42
C TYR A 154 -4.65 4.52 -9.64
N ARG A 155 -5.81 4.36 -10.25
CA ARG A 155 -6.91 3.59 -9.66
C ARG A 155 -6.54 2.13 -9.43
N PHE A 156 -5.87 1.53 -10.41
CA PHE A 156 -5.35 0.16 -10.30
C PHE A 156 -4.34 0.00 -9.17
N ILE A 157 -3.42 0.96 -8.98
CA ILE A 157 -2.48 0.95 -7.85
C ILE A 157 -3.24 0.89 -6.53
N SER A 158 -4.21 1.78 -6.35
CA SER A 158 -5.06 1.80 -5.15
C SER A 158 -5.76 0.46 -4.92
N GLU A 159 -6.43 -0.09 -5.93
CA GLU A 159 -7.11 -1.38 -5.83
C GLU A 159 -6.15 -2.53 -5.50
N SER A 160 -4.96 -2.53 -6.08
CA SER A 160 -3.91 -3.54 -5.80
C SER A 160 -3.47 -3.51 -4.34
N THR A 161 -3.23 -2.32 -3.82
CA THR A 161 -2.82 -2.10 -2.43
C THR A 161 -3.93 -2.51 -1.46
N ILE A 162 -5.15 -2.06 -1.70
CA ILE A 162 -6.33 -2.40 -0.88
C ILE A 162 -6.57 -3.93 -0.91
N SER A 163 -6.50 -4.55 -2.07
CA SER A 163 -6.65 -6.00 -2.22
C SER A 163 -5.60 -6.80 -1.45
N PHE A 164 -4.36 -6.32 -1.40
CA PHE A 164 -3.30 -6.95 -0.62
C PHE A 164 -3.51 -6.79 0.89
N CYS A 165 -3.94 -5.60 1.32
CA CYS A 165 -4.34 -5.34 2.70
C CYS A 165 -5.53 -6.21 3.13
N LYS A 166 -6.59 -6.24 2.32
CA LYS A 166 -7.82 -7.00 2.56
C LYS A 166 -7.56 -8.50 2.72
N MET A 167 -6.73 -9.08 1.87
CA MET A 167 -6.32 -10.49 1.97
C MET A 167 -5.76 -10.81 3.36
N GLN A 168 -4.92 -9.94 3.92
CA GLN A 168 -4.35 -10.13 5.24
C GLN A 168 -5.40 -9.91 6.35
N ALA A 169 -6.23 -8.88 6.22
CA ALA A 169 -7.32 -8.59 7.16
C ALA A 169 -8.30 -9.77 7.27
N GLU A 170 -8.69 -10.36 6.16
CA GLU A 170 -9.57 -11.52 6.11
C GLU A 170 -8.96 -12.75 6.78
N ILE A 171 -7.67 -12.97 6.61
CA ILE A 171 -6.96 -14.06 7.29
C ILE A 171 -6.93 -13.83 8.80
N ILE A 172 -6.52 -12.65 9.24
CA ILE A 172 -6.44 -12.29 10.66
C ILE A 172 -7.82 -12.42 11.33
N SER A 173 -8.86 -11.96 10.67
CA SER A 173 -10.24 -11.98 11.17
C SER A 173 -10.75 -13.37 11.53
N LYS A 174 -10.23 -14.43 10.89
CA LYS A 174 -10.59 -15.83 11.21
C LYS A 174 -10.06 -16.29 12.57
N TYR A 175 -9.00 -15.69 13.06
CA TYR A 175 -8.25 -16.18 14.22
C TYR A 175 -8.17 -15.19 15.37
N LYS A 176 -8.31 -13.88 15.15
CA LYS A 176 -8.23 -12.86 16.20
C LYS A 176 -9.33 -13.05 17.26
N LYS A 177 -9.13 -12.49 18.46
CA LYS A 177 -10.18 -12.44 19.49
C LYS A 177 -11.28 -11.46 19.09
N ALA A 178 -12.47 -11.68 19.62
CA ALA A 178 -13.51 -10.66 19.60
C ALA A 178 -13.00 -9.41 20.35
N GLY A 179 -13.16 -8.23 19.76
CA GLY A 179 -12.68 -6.97 20.32
C GLY A 179 -11.26 -6.56 19.91
N ASP A 180 -10.42 -7.45 19.41
CA ASP A 180 -9.15 -7.04 18.79
C ASP A 180 -9.46 -6.28 17.50
N TYR A 181 -8.72 -5.21 17.23
CA TYR A 181 -8.89 -4.41 16.01
C TYR A 181 -7.82 -4.71 14.97
N ILE A 182 -8.13 -4.37 13.73
CA ILE A 182 -7.20 -4.41 12.59
C ILE A 182 -6.92 -2.98 12.16
N THR A 183 -5.65 -2.68 11.93
CA THR A 183 -5.16 -1.38 11.50
C THR A 183 -4.04 -1.52 10.47
N THR A 184 -3.70 -0.43 9.81
CA THR A 184 -2.41 -0.17 9.15
C THR A 184 -2.03 1.28 9.41
N ASN A 185 -0.78 1.66 9.15
CA ASN A 185 -0.26 2.98 9.44
C ASN A 185 0.10 3.77 8.19
N GLY A 186 0.10 5.08 8.33
CA GLY A 186 0.40 6.02 7.25
C GLY A 186 -0.75 6.26 6.27
N MET A 187 -0.70 7.39 5.59
CA MET A 187 -1.58 7.75 4.48
C MET A 187 -0.71 8.22 3.34
N PHE A 188 -0.50 7.35 2.36
CA PHE A 188 0.41 7.63 1.28
C PHE A 188 -0.29 7.81 -0.07
N TRP A 189 0.51 8.06 -1.10
CA TRP A 189 0.05 8.42 -2.43
C TRP A 189 -0.57 7.24 -3.18
N ASN A 190 -1.35 7.57 -4.20
CA ASN A 190 -1.99 6.60 -5.09
C ASN A 190 -2.83 5.54 -4.34
N LEU A 191 -3.50 5.95 -3.27
CA LEU A 191 -4.30 5.10 -2.42
C LEU A 191 -5.61 5.79 -2.03
N ASP A 192 -6.72 5.13 -2.27
CA ASP A 192 -8.02 5.52 -1.75
C ASP A 192 -8.12 5.10 -0.27
N ASN A 193 -7.71 6.02 0.61
CA ASN A 193 -7.68 5.78 2.04
C ASN A 193 -9.07 5.58 2.65
N HIS A 194 -10.13 6.19 2.07
CA HIS A 194 -11.50 5.96 2.50
C HIS A 194 -11.93 4.52 2.24
N LYS A 195 -11.70 4.04 1.02
CA LYS A 195 -12.02 2.67 0.64
C LYS A 195 -11.20 1.65 1.44
N MET A 196 -9.91 1.93 1.69
CA MET A 196 -9.09 1.06 2.54
C MET A 196 -9.62 0.98 3.96
N ALA A 197 -9.99 2.11 4.56
CA ALA A 197 -10.58 2.14 5.89
C ALA A 197 -11.88 1.33 5.95
N GLU A 198 -12.77 1.53 4.98
CA GLU A 198 -14.07 0.85 4.92
C GLU A 198 -13.95 -0.67 4.72
N GLU A 199 -13.05 -1.10 3.83
CA GLU A 199 -12.96 -2.51 3.44
C GLU A 199 -12.01 -3.36 4.28
N CYS A 200 -11.04 -2.75 4.95
CA CYS A 200 -9.92 -3.49 5.56
C CYS A 200 -9.72 -3.24 7.06
N LEU A 201 -10.12 -2.09 7.59
CA LEU A 201 -9.63 -1.62 8.88
C LEU A 201 -10.77 -1.34 9.87
N ASP A 202 -10.54 -1.66 11.14
CA ASP A 202 -11.38 -1.22 12.26
C ASP A 202 -10.95 0.18 12.77
N VAL A 203 -9.65 0.47 12.69
CA VAL A 203 -9.01 1.72 13.11
C VAL A 203 -7.98 2.11 12.06
N TYR A 204 -7.95 3.38 11.67
CA TYR A 204 -6.86 3.90 10.83
C TYR A 204 -5.80 4.56 11.71
N THR A 205 -4.52 4.26 11.50
CA THR A 205 -3.45 4.89 12.26
C THR A 205 -2.55 5.74 11.37
N TYR A 206 -1.96 6.76 11.96
CA TYR A 206 -1.12 7.75 11.29
C TYR A 206 0.26 7.80 11.94
N ASP A 207 1.26 8.18 11.15
CA ASP A 207 2.63 8.34 11.62
C ASP A 207 2.97 9.82 11.69
N SER A 208 3.24 10.30 12.91
CA SER A 208 3.40 11.71 13.22
C SER A 208 4.85 12.02 13.61
N TYR A 209 5.58 12.67 12.72
CA TYR A 209 6.98 13.07 12.91
C TYR A 209 7.16 14.59 12.80
N PRO A 210 6.66 15.38 13.75
CA PRO A 210 6.60 16.83 13.62
C PRO A 210 7.96 17.53 13.52
N SER A 211 9.05 16.92 14.03
CA SER A 211 10.38 17.50 13.96
C SER A 211 11.26 16.96 12.84
N PHE A 212 10.92 15.81 12.26
CA PHE A 212 11.61 15.27 11.10
C PHE A 212 11.16 15.89 9.78
N ALA A 213 10.44 16.89 9.78
CA ALA A 213 10.10 17.81 8.69
C ALA A 213 10.48 17.34 7.26
N PHE A 214 10.07 16.13 6.87
CA PHE A 214 10.22 15.69 5.49
C PHE A 214 9.46 16.66 4.58
N GLY A 215 10.21 17.43 3.77
CA GLY A 215 9.65 18.43 2.87
C GLY A 215 9.27 19.77 3.51
N LEU A 216 9.52 20.00 4.78
CA LEU A 216 9.34 21.31 5.40
C LEU A 216 10.59 22.19 5.20
N ASN A 217 10.33 23.48 4.97
CA ASN A 217 11.40 24.47 4.91
C ASN A 217 12.11 24.53 6.27
N ARG A 218 13.39 24.17 6.31
CA ARG A 218 14.23 24.20 7.51
C ARG A 218 14.76 25.60 7.85
N ASP A 219 14.27 26.65 7.20
CA ASP A 219 14.64 28.02 7.56
C ASP A 219 14.11 28.31 8.98
N PRO A 220 15.01 28.53 9.96
CA PRO A 220 14.61 28.79 11.35
C PRO A 220 13.69 30.00 11.52
N LYS A 221 13.65 30.89 10.51
CA LYS A 221 12.81 32.10 10.54
C LYS A 221 11.35 31.81 10.12
N THR A 222 11.13 30.76 9.34
CA THR A 222 9.82 30.43 8.78
C THR A 222 9.25 29.08 9.25
N ALA A 223 10.10 28.19 9.80
CA ALA A 223 9.72 26.84 10.18
C ALA A 223 8.73 26.77 11.35
N LYS A 224 8.78 27.73 12.27
CA LYS A 224 7.93 27.70 13.49
C LYS A 224 6.43 27.88 13.21
N ASP A 225 6.08 28.64 12.17
CA ASP A 225 4.68 29.00 11.92
C ASP A 225 3.91 27.98 11.07
N LEU A 226 4.61 27.07 10.39
CA LEU A 226 4.00 26.13 9.45
C LEU A 226 3.85 24.72 10.02
N ASN A 227 4.70 24.31 10.97
CA ASN A 227 4.71 22.95 11.51
C ASN A 227 3.42 22.59 12.23
N ASP A 228 2.95 23.42 13.14
CA ASP A 228 1.73 23.15 13.93
C ASP A 228 0.50 23.00 13.04
N ARG A 229 0.38 23.83 12.00
CA ARG A 229 -0.75 23.79 11.05
C ARG A 229 -0.72 22.56 10.15
N HIS A 230 0.46 22.15 9.69
CA HIS A 230 0.62 20.98 8.82
C HIS A 230 0.17 19.71 9.56
N TRP A 231 0.67 19.49 10.76
CA TRP A 231 0.35 18.29 11.53
C TRP A 231 -1.10 18.28 12.03
N SER A 232 -1.64 19.41 12.44
CA SER A 232 -3.05 19.55 12.79
C SER A 232 -3.95 19.26 11.60
N LYS A 233 -3.57 19.72 10.39
CA LYS A 233 -4.29 19.40 9.14
C LYS A 233 -4.28 17.90 8.89
N ASN A 234 -3.11 17.25 8.92
CA ASN A 234 -2.98 15.80 8.65
C ASN A 234 -3.80 14.97 9.63
N LEU A 235 -3.77 15.27 10.92
CA LEU A 235 -4.59 14.57 11.92
C LEU A 235 -6.09 14.77 11.69
N THR A 236 -6.49 15.96 11.24
CA THR A 236 -7.89 16.23 10.86
C THR A 236 -8.30 15.43 9.63
N GLU A 237 -7.40 15.28 8.66
CA GLU A 237 -7.61 14.48 7.46
C GLU A 237 -7.79 12.99 7.80
N VAL A 238 -6.91 12.41 8.63
CA VAL A 238 -7.05 11.02 9.11
C VAL A 238 -8.39 10.82 9.79
N ARG A 239 -8.77 11.75 10.67
CA ARG A 239 -10.06 11.68 11.39
C ARG A 239 -11.25 11.74 10.41
N SER A 240 -11.14 12.45 9.30
CA SER A 240 -12.20 12.52 8.30
C SER A 240 -12.38 11.21 7.53
N ILE A 241 -11.31 10.41 7.42
CA ILE A 241 -11.31 9.11 6.76
C ILE A 241 -11.89 8.03 7.68
N CYS A 242 -11.44 8.00 8.93
CA CYS A 242 -11.90 7.03 9.93
C CYS A 242 -12.10 7.73 11.27
N PRO A 243 -13.32 7.74 11.82
CA PRO A 243 -13.61 8.40 13.10
C PRO A 243 -12.86 7.76 14.26
N HIS A 244 -12.52 6.47 14.16
CA HIS A 244 -11.65 5.74 15.07
C HIS A 244 -10.23 5.72 14.51
N PHE A 245 -9.42 6.71 14.88
CA PHE A 245 -8.05 6.80 14.43
C PHE A 245 -7.08 6.86 15.61
N GLY A 246 -5.83 6.50 15.35
CA GLY A 246 -4.73 6.58 16.31
C GLY A 246 -3.44 7.09 15.67
N ILE A 247 -2.42 7.27 16.50
CA ILE A 247 -1.05 7.52 16.05
C ILE A 247 -0.25 6.25 16.35
N MET A 248 0.26 5.59 15.31
CA MET A 248 1.04 4.36 15.45
C MET A 248 2.50 4.68 15.73
N GLU A 249 3.03 5.64 15.00
CA GLU A 249 4.41 6.08 15.12
C GLU A 249 4.44 7.55 15.51
N GLN A 250 4.98 7.84 16.66
CA GLN A 250 5.09 9.20 17.18
C GLN A 250 6.54 9.52 17.48
N GLN A 251 7.00 10.63 16.94
CA GLN A 251 8.32 11.13 17.34
C GLN A 251 8.35 11.47 18.84
N SER A 252 9.33 10.91 19.54
CA SER A 252 9.57 11.15 20.96
C SER A 252 10.91 11.89 21.13
N GLY A 253 10.88 13.21 21.17
CA GLY A 253 12.06 14.03 21.39
C GLY A 253 12.56 14.75 20.13
N ALA A 254 13.61 15.56 20.31
CA ALA A 254 14.30 16.20 19.20
C ALA A 254 15.22 15.17 18.53
N GLY A 255 14.95 14.81 17.29
CA GLY A 255 15.83 14.01 16.45
C GLY A 255 17.06 14.79 16.01
#